data_a2eef3f60d5105c35edb5d8919367d53
#
_entry.id   a2eef3f60d5105c35edb5d8919367d53
#
_cell.length_a   1.000
_cell.length_b   1.000
_cell.length_c   1.000
_cell.angle_alpha   90.00
_cell.angle_beta   90.00
_cell.angle_gamma   90.00
#
_symmetry.space_group_name_H-M   'P 1'
#
loop_
_entity.id
_entity.type
_entity.pdbx_description
1 polymer ?
#
loop_
_entity_poly.entity_id
_entity_poly.type
_entity_poly.pdbx_seq_one_letter_code
_entity_poly.pdbx_strand_id
1 'polypeptide(L)'
;MTIKENKFIKKYLRPLTFDNKNALKLMDDVFYDFKNNLVFTTDTFEEGIHFIKKSMPRDFIRKIFRASISDIYCKGLIPTTYFLSLSLKNKNINWLKDFQKQLAKESKKFGVFLGGGDTIKSSKTSISISFLGTKTNNPILRSGAKIKDDIYVTNTLGDSYVGLLIYLKKITLGHLNNYYKKKFNEPNLPVNFSRHIHKFASSSTDISDGLIVDLRNICSASKCGANIIFEKIPFSSTTKKISKIGKIKLINIFSRGDDYQILFTANKKYRNFIKEISKKTNTKVTLLGKICPGINVNMSIGGNITNLSNLKAGYIHTF
;
A
#
# COMPACT_ATOMS: atom_id res chain seq x y z
N MET A 1 -16.77 -24.71 -1.03
CA MET A 1 -15.62 -24.31 -1.87
C MET A 1 -15.26 -22.87 -1.53
N THR A 2 -14.07 -22.60 -1.04
CA THR A 2 -13.59 -21.23 -0.80
C THR A 2 -13.03 -20.64 -2.08
N ILE A 3 -13.40 -19.41 -2.41
CA ILE A 3 -12.90 -18.68 -3.57
C ILE A 3 -11.93 -17.60 -3.12
N LYS A 4 -10.76 -17.50 -3.78
CA LYS A 4 -9.80 -16.41 -3.52
C LYS A 4 -10.31 -15.11 -4.12
N GLU A 5 -10.07 -14.00 -3.45
CA GLU A 5 -10.50 -12.64 -3.81
C GLU A 5 -10.29 -12.30 -5.29
N ASN A 6 -9.06 -12.42 -5.80
CA ASN A 6 -8.75 -12.13 -7.20
C ASN A 6 -9.59 -12.97 -8.20
N LYS A 7 -9.92 -14.22 -7.84
CA LYS A 7 -10.77 -15.07 -8.67
C LYS A 7 -12.23 -14.62 -8.60
N PHE A 8 -12.68 -14.19 -7.42
CA PHE A 8 -14.00 -13.62 -7.20
C PHE A 8 -14.19 -12.33 -8.01
N ILE A 9 -13.25 -11.39 -7.89
CA ILE A 9 -13.27 -10.12 -8.65
C ILE A 9 -13.31 -10.39 -10.15
N LYS A 10 -12.40 -11.24 -10.65
CA LYS A 10 -12.31 -11.54 -12.09
C LYS A 10 -13.58 -12.18 -12.64
N LYS A 11 -14.19 -13.12 -11.89
CA LYS A 11 -15.33 -13.92 -12.37
C LYS A 11 -16.66 -13.21 -12.22
N TYR A 12 -16.87 -12.50 -11.11
CA TYR A 12 -18.19 -11.98 -10.73
C TYR A 12 -18.30 -10.46 -10.80
N LEU A 13 -17.24 -9.72 -10.49
CA LEU A 13 -17.32 -8.26 -10.45
C LEU A 13 -16.86 -7.60 -11.75
N ARG A 14 -15.80 -8.12 -12.37
CA ARG A 14 -15.27 -7.53 -13.60
C ARG A 14 -16.28 -7.45 -14.76
N PRO A 15 -17.18 -8.41 -15.00
CA PRO A 15 -18.22 -8.29 -16.02
C PRO A 15 -19.12 -7.07 -15.81
N LEU A 16 -19.33 -6.63 -14.57
CA LEU A 16 -20.16 -5.45 -14.23
C LEU A 16 -19.53 -4.11 -14.64
N THR A 17 -18.26 -4.12 -15.06
CA THR A 17 -17.62 -2.91 -15.60
C THR A 17 -18.10 -2.58 -17.02
N PHE A 18 -18.75 -3.52 -17.70
CA PHE A 18 -19.21 -3.38 -19.10
C PHE A 18 -18.08 -2.86 -20.02
N ASP A 19 -16.84 -3.33 -19.75
CA ASP A 19 -15.61 -2.90 -20.43
C ASP A 19 -15.35 -1.38 -20.43
N ASN A 20 -15.96 -0.64 -19.50
CA ASN A 20 -15.69 0.78 -19.34
C ASN A 20 -14.23 1.01 -19.00
N LYS A 21 -13.53 1.79 -19.84
CA LYS A 21 -12.09 2.06 -19.70
C LYS A 21 -11.71 2.72 -18.37
N ASN A 22 -12.62 3.50 -17.78
CA ASN A 22 -12.40 4.20 -16.51
C ASN A 22 -12.27 3.23 -15.32
N ALA A 23 -12.87 2.04 -15.41
CA ALA A 23 -12.79 1.01 -14.39
C ALA A 23 -11.42 0.25 -14.39
N LEU A 24 -10.54 0.53 -15.36
CA LEU A 24 -9.20 -0.07 -15.49
C LEU A 24 -9.22 -1.61 -15.38
N LYS A 25 -10.33 -2.24 -15.81
CA LYS A 25 -10.59 -3.68 -15.71
C LYS A 25 -10.56 -4.23 -14.29
N LEU A 26 -10.72 -3.41 -13.26
CA LEU A 26 -10.53 -3.73 -11.84
C LEU A 26 -9.15 -4.35 -11.56
N MET A 27 -8.10 -3.85 -12.21
CA MET A 27 -6.71 -4.33 -12.06
C MET A 27 -5.77 -3.23 -11.53
N ASP A 28 -6.30 -2.08 -11.17
CA ASP A 28 -5.54 -0.96 -10.62
C ASP A 28 -6.03 -0.60 -9.22
N ASP A 29 -5.29 0.25 -8.50
CA ASP A 29 -5.61 0.69 -7.15
C ASP A 29 -6.77 1.71 -7.15
N VAL A 30 -7.07 2.29 -8.30
CA VAL A 30 -8.01 3.40 -8.41
C VAL A 30 -8.97 3.21 -9.60
N PHE A 31 -10.16 3.81 -9.49
CA PHE A 31 -10.97 4.21 -10.63
C PHE A 31 -10.43 5.54 -11.16
N TYR A 32 -10.43 5.73 -12.49
CA TYR A 32 -9.99 6.97 -13.08
C TYR A 32 -10.92 7.44 -14.20
N ASP A 33 -11.59 8.57 -13.98
CA ASP A 33 -12.42 9.22 -15.01
C ASP A 33 -11.53 10.05 -15.95
N PHE A 34 -11.25 9.50 -17.12
CA PHE A 34 -10.42 10.15 -18.15
C PHE A 34 -11.06 11.43 -18.72
N LYS A 35 -12.40 11.54 -18.67
CA LYS A 35 -13.12 12.71 -19.18
C LYS A 35 -13.06 13.88 -18.21
N ASN A 36 -13.35 13.61 -16.94
CA ASN A 36 -13.47 14.64 -15.92
C ASN A 36 -12.18 14.81 -15.10
N ASN A 37 -11.14 14.01 -15.38
CA ASN A 37 -9.87 14.03 -14.66
C ASN A 37 -10.02 13.78 -13.14
N LEU A 38 -10.92 12.89 -12.77
CA LEU A 38 -11.16 12.50 -11.38
C LEU A 38 -10.56 11.13 -11.10
N VAL A 39 -9.99 10.99 -9.93
CA VAL A 39 -9.54 9.71 -9.38
C VAL A 39 -10.35 9.37 -8.14
N PHE A 40 -10.68 8.10 -7.98
CA PHE A 40 -11.44 7.61 -6.86
C PHE A 40 -10.88 6.26 -6.37
N THR A 41 -10.78 6.10 -5.05
CA THR A 41 -10.52 4.83 -4.39
C THR A 41 -11.43 4.62 -3.21
N THR A 42 -11.62 3.38 -2.78
CA THR A 42 -12.44 3.04 -1.62
C THR A 42 -11.91 1.79 -0.93
N ASP A 43 -11.75 1.88 0.38
CA ASP A 43 -11.36 0.76 1.25
C ASP A 43 -12.34 0.59 2.39
N THR A 44 -12.47 -0.65 2.84
CA THR A 44 -13.28 -1.00 4.01
C THR A 44 -12.44 -1.71 5.05
N PHE A 45 -12.54 -1.23 6.28
CA PHE A 45 -11.81 -1.74 7.44
C PHE A 45 -12.78 -2.24 8.52
N GLU A 46 -12.59 -3.47 8.96
CA GLU A 46 -13.42 -4.10 10.00
C GLU A 46 -12.63 -4.31 11.29
N GLU A 47 -13.26 -4.02 12.41
CA GLU A 47 -12.73 -4.27 13.77
C GLU A 47 -12.44 -5.77 13.98
N GLY A 48 -11.21 -6.09 14.36
CA GLY A 48 -10.74 -7.45 14.58
C GLY A 48 -10.17 -8.15 13.35
N ILE A 49 -10.24 -7.50 12.18
CA ILE A 49 -9.57 -7.94 10.94
C ILE A 49 -8.45 -6.95 10.59
N HIS A 50 -8.79 -5.69 10.36
CA HIS A 50 -7.85 -4.66 9.89
C HIS A 50 -7.30 -3.80 11.04
N PHE A 51 -8.03 -3.71 12.14
CA PHE A 51 -7.56 -3.06 13.37
C PHE A 51 -8.02 -3.85 14.61
N ILE A 52 -7.30 -3.66 15.71
CA ILE A 52 -7.47 -4.47 16.93
C ILE A 52 -8.85 -4.22 17.56
N LYS A 53 -9.49 -5.29 18.03
CA LYS A 53 -10.78 -5.20 18.74
C LYS A 53 -10.69 -4.27 19.95
N LYS A 54 -11.74 -3.47 20.15
CA LYS A 54 -11.88 -2.52 21.28
C LYS A 54 -10.79 -1.43 21.31
N SER A 55 -10.06 -1.19 20.18
CA SER A 55 -9.10 -0.10 20.08
C SER A 55 -9.78 1.26 20.15
N MET A 56 -9.07 2.23 20.70
CA MET A 56 -9.44 3.64 20.59
C MET A 56 -9.04 4.17 19.19
N PRO A 57 -9.79 5.13 18.62
CA PRO A 57 -9.49 5.70 17.31
C PRO A 57 -8.06 6.19 17.13
N ARG A 58 -7.41 6.70 18.19
CA ARG A 58 -6.00 7.11 18.19
C ARG A 58 -5.02 6.00 17.81
N ASP A 59 -5.43 4.74 17.95
CA ASP A 59 -4.58 3.58 17.71
C ASP A 59 -4.68 3.04 16.28
N PHE A 60 -5.70 3.44 15.50
CA PHE A 60 -5.91 2.87 14.18
C PHE A 60 -6.33 3.86 13.08
N ILE A 61 -6.97 5.00 13.41
CA ILE A 61 -7.48 5.94 12.39
C ILE A 61 -6.37 6.38 11.44
N ARG A 62 -5.17 6.66 11.96
CA ARG A 62 -4.05 7.07 11.11
C ARG A 62 -3.67 5.98 10.11
N LYS A 63 -3.73 4.71 10.54
CA LYS A 63 -3.45 3.58 9.65
C LYS A 63 -4.47 3.51 8.53
N ILE A 64 -5.76 3.38 8.85
CA ILE A 64 -6.80 3.17 7.84
C ILE A 64 -6.94 4.36 6.90
N PHE A 65 -6.80 5.59 7.42
CA PHE A 65 -6.82 6.80 6.61
C PHE A 65 -5.66 6.85 5.61
N ARG A 66 -4.45 6.48 6.08
CA ARG A 66 -3.24 6.48 5.24
C ARG A 66 -3.21 5.31 4.29
N ALA A 67 -3.76 4.18 4.66
CA ALA A 67 -3.95 3.04 3.76
C ALA A 67 -4.76 3.46 2.53
N SER A 68 -5.96 3.99 2.73
CA SER A 68 -6.84 4.37 1.62
C SER A 68 -6.28 5.52 0.76
N ILE A 69 -5.67 6.53 1.39
CA ILE A 69 -5.13 7.67 0.63
C ILE A 69 -3.85 7.32 -0.14
N SER A 70 -3.15 6.23 0.24
CA SER A 70 -1.93 5.78 -0.44
C SER A 70 -2.17 5.39 -1.89
N ASP A 71 -3.33 4.84 -2.21
CA ASP A 71 -3.75 4.49 -3.57
C ASP A 71 -3.70 5.69 -4.54
N ILE A 72 -4.11 6.86 -4.07
CA ILE A 72 -4.05 8.07 -4.89
C ILE A 72 -2.61 8.57 -5.00
N TYR A 73 -1.87 8.59 -3.89
CA TYR A 73 -0.49 9.06 -3.90
C TYR A 73 0.44 8.16 -4.74
N CYS A 74 0.26 6.84 -4.73
CA CYS A 74 1.09 5.96 -5.54
C CYS A 74 0.91 6.19 -7.05
N LYS A 75 -0.22 6.80 -7.48
CA LYS A 75 -0.49 7.20 -8.87
C LYS A 75 0.07 8.57 -9.25
N GLY A 76 0.72 9.28 -8.31
CA GLY A 76 1.23 10.64 -8.54
C GLY A 76 0.12 11.70 -8.58
N LEU A 77 -1.02 11.40 -7.97
CA LEU A 77 -2.21 12.26 -7.93
C LEU A 77 -2.39 12.89 -6.57
N ILE A 78 -3.28 13.88 -6.46
CA ILE A 78 -3.53 14.65 -5.23
C ILE A 78 -4.96 14.38 -4.77
N PRO A 79 -5.16 13.79 -3.57
CA PRO A 79 -6.47 13.68 -2.96
C PRO A 79 -6.98 15.06 -2.53
N THR A 80 -8.29 15.27 -2.60
CA THR A 80 -8.94 16.53 -2.21
C THR A 80 -10.02 16.34 -1.16
N THR A 81 -10.78 15.27 -1.27
CA THR A 81 -12.00 15.04 -0.49
C THR A 81 -12.07 13.58 -0.08
N TYR A 82 -12.65 13.29 1.07
CA TYR A 82 -12.98 11.92 1.43
C TYR A 82 -14.43 11.78 1.90
N PHE A 83 -14.96 10.58 1.80
CA PHE A 83 -16.29 10.20 2.26
C PHE A 83 -16.16 9.06 3.26
N LEU A 84 -17.08 9.00 4.24
CA LEU A 84 -17.09 7.97 5.27
C LEU A 84 -18.41 7.22 5.25
N SER A 85 -18.37 5.90 5.16
CA SER A 85 -19.49 5.05 5.48
C SER A 85 -19.16 4.27 6.75
N LEU A 86 -19.97 4.49 7.79
CA LEU A 86 -19.71 4.02 9.15
C LEU A 86 -20.76 3.02 9.59
N SER A 87 -20.33 1.83 9.95
CA SER A 87 -21.12 0.81 10.61
C SER A 87 -20.61 0.68 12.03
N LEU A 88 -21.36 1.15 13.04
CA LEU A 88 -20.86 1.30 14.40
C LEU A 88 -21.57 0.36 15.38
N LYS A 89 -20.76 -0.43 16.11
CA LYS A 89 -21.21 -1.22 17.24
C LYS A 89 -20.99 -0.44 18.54
N ASN A 90 -22.09 0.01 19.19
CA ASN A 90 -22.09 0.59 20.54
C ASN A 90 -20.81 1.36 20.92
N LYS A 91 -20.63 2.56 20.37
CA LYS A 91 -19.49 3.44 20.72
C LYS A 91 -19.95 4.51 21.71
N ASN A 92 -19.16 4.73 22.76
CA ASN A 92 -19.41 5.80 23.74
C ASN A 92 -18.91 7.16 23.22
N ILE A 93 -19.31 8.21 23.92
CA ILE A 93 -19.00 9.59 23.54
C ILE A 93 -17.48 9.86 23.49
N ASN A 94 -16.68 9.23 24.35
CA ASN A 94 -15.23 9.43 24.38
C ASN A 94 -14.58 8.82 23.12
N TRP A 95 -15.09 7.66 22.66
CA TRP A 95 -14.64 7.06 21.41
C TRP A 95 -14.98 7.97 20.22
N LEU A 96 -16.20 8.52 20.16
CA LEU A 96 -16.64 9.41 19.08
C LEU A 96 -15.83 10.70 19.05
N LYS A 97 -15.55 11.31 20.21
CA LYS A 97 -14.70 12.49 20.33
C LYS A 97 -13.26 12.21 19.84
N ASP A 98 -12.69 11.05 20.22
CA ASP A 98 -11.34 10.69 19.76
C ASP A 98 -11.35 10.38 18.25
N PHE A 99 -12.39 9.74 17.72
CA PHE A 99 -12.57 9.48 16.29
C PHE A 99 -12.54 10.80 15.49
N GLN A 100 -13.38 11.76 15.85
CA GLN A 100 -13.42 13.09 15.24
C GLN A 100 -12.05 13.78 15.34
N LYS A 101 -11.42 13.76 16.51
CA LYS A 101 -10.10 14.38 16.73
C LYS A 101 -9.01 13.79 15.84
N GLN A 102 -8.97 12.45 15.67
CA GLN A 102 -7.95 11.82 14.85
C GLN A 102 -8.20 12.07 13.36
N LEU A 103 -9.44 12.01 12.89
CA LEU A 103 -9.79 12.35 11.50
C LEU A 103 -9.42 13.80 11.18
N ALA A 104 -9.74 14.76 12.07
CA ALA A 104 -9.40 16.17 11.88
C ALA A 104 -7.88 16.38 11.75
N LYS A 105 -7.06 15.64 12.52
CA LYS A 105 -5.59 15.68 12.40
C LYS A 105 -5.09 15.18 11.05
N GLU A 106 -5.61 14.05 10.59
CA GLU A 106 -5.19 13.48 9.30
C GLU A 106 -5.70 14.35 8.14
N SER A 107 -6.95 14.83 8.21
CA SER A 107 -7.51 15.76 7.22
C SER A 107 -6.64 17.01 7.06
N LYS A 108 -6.27 17.65 8.18
CA LYS A 108 -5.38 18.83 8.17
C LYS A 108 -3.99 18.49 7.62
N LYS A 109 -3.44 17.33 8.01
CA LYS A 109 -2.11 16.89 7.58
C LYS A 109 -2.02 16.68 6.07
N PHE A 110 -3.05 16.09 5.47
CA PHE A 110 -3.06 15.75 4.04
C PHE A 110 -3.78 16.80 3.18
N GLY A 111 -4.35 17.85 3.78
CA GLY A 111 -5.05 18.91 3.05
C GLY A 111 -6.34 18.43 2.40
N VAL A 112 -7.08 17.52 3.03
CA VAL A 112 -8.34 16.97 2.54
C VAL A 112 -9.47 17.24 3.52
N PHE A 113 -10.72 17.24 3.06
CA PHE A 113 -11.89 17.47 3.91
C PHE A 113 -12.95 16.37 3.72
N LEU A 114 -13.79 16.19 4.73
CA LEU A 114 -14.93 15.27 4.68
C LEU A 114 -16.02 15.87 3.79
N GLY A 115 -16.36 15.18 2.70
CA GLY A 115 -17.39 15.60 1.74
C GLY A 115 -18.78 15.07 2.06
N GLY A 116 -18.89 14.03 2.90
CA GLY A 116 -20.15 13.38 3.24
C GLY A 116 -19.98 11.93 3.64
N GLY A 117 -21.08 11.20 3.67
CA GLY A 117 -21.06 9.77 3.99
C GLY A 117 -22.38 9.28 4.56
N ASP A 118 -22.33 8.10 5.17
CA ASP A 118 -23.47 7.46 5.80
C ASP A 118 -23.09 6.84 7.15
N THR A 119 -24.06 6.68 8.04
CA THR A 119 -23.80 6.07 9.36
C THR A 119 -24.97 5.18 9.80
N ILE A 120 -24.67 3.93 10.10
CA ILE A 120 -25.63 2.96 10.60
C ILE A 120 -25.21 2.35 11.93
N LYS A 121 -26.19 1.91 12.72
CA LYS A 121 -25.95 1.04 13.88
C LYS A 121 -25.80 -0.41 13.40
N SER A 122 -24.80 -1.14 13.94
CA SER A 122 -24.52 -2.51 13.53
C SER A 122 -24.03 -3.38 14.69
N SER A 123 -23.98 -4.69 14.46
CA SER A 123 -23.35 -5.67 15.38
C SER A 123 -21.81 -5.65 15.35
N LYS A 124 -21.20 -5.06 14.30
CA LYS A 124 -19.75 -4.92 14.12
C LYS A 124 -19.39 -3.47 13.78
N THR A 125 -18.16 -3.07 14.12
CA THR A 125 -17.64 -1.79 13.69
C THR A 125 -16.86 -1.97 12.39
N SER A 126 -17.34 -1.30 11.34
CA SER A 126 -16.70 -1.25 10.03
C SER A 126 -16.67 0.20 9.54
N ILE A 127 -15.58 0.58 8.89
CA ILE A 127 -15.33 1.94 8.41
C ILE A 127 -14.89 1.82 6.96
N SER A 128 -15.69 2.37 6.06
CA SER A 128 -15.29 2.53 4.67
C SER A 128 -14.88 3.98 4.45
N ILE A 129 -13.70 4.15 3.86
CA ILE A 129 -13.15 5.47 3.51
C ILE A 129 -12.96 5.49 2.00
N SER A 130 -13.61 6.45 1.36
CA SER A 130 -13.45 6.68 -0.08
C SER A 130 -12.77 8.01 -0.29
N PHE A 131 -11.74 8.05 -1.12
CA PHE A 131 -11.06 9.29 -1.47
C PHE A 131 -11.37 9.69 -2.91
N LEU A 132 -11.65 10.96 -3.09
CA LEU A 132 -11.70 11.64 -4.37
C LEU A 132 -10.45 12.51 -4.52
N GLY A 133 -9.85 12.49 -5.68
CA GLY A 133 -8.75 13.38 -6.03
C GLY A 133 -8.93 13.94 -7.43
N THR A 134 -8.13 14.94 -7.74
CA THR A 134 -8.10 15.58 -9.05
C THR A 134 -6.75 15.37 -9.71
N LYS A 135 -6.77 15.44 -11.02
CA LYS A 135 -5.58 15.32 -11.85
C LYS A 135 -4.80 16.62 -11.89
N THR A 136 -3.52 16.51 -11.60
CA THR A 136 -2.52 17.47 -12.06
C THR A 136 -1.70 16.93 -13.23
N ASN A 137 -1.69 15.59 -13.39
CA ASN A 137 -0.93 14.85 -14.42
C ASN A 137 -1.65 13.53 -14.73
N ASN A 138 -1.23 12.81 -15.78
CA ASN A 138 -1.76 11.46 -16.04
C ASN A 138 -1.40 10.52 -14.89
N PRO A 139 -2.34 9.65 -14.44
CA PRO A 139 -2.07 8.69 -13.40
C PRO A 139 -1.03 7.68 -13.87
N ILE A 140 -0.15 7.27 -12.96
CA ILE A 140 0.75 6.17 -13.20
C ILE A 140 0.04 4.88 -12.79
N LEU A 141 -0.35 4.09 -13.77
CA LEU A 141 -1.11 2.86 -13.54
C LEU A 141 -0.19 1.68 -13.17
N ARG A 142 -0.76 0.58 -12.68
CA ARG A 142 -0.05 -0.70 -12.56
C ARG A 142 0.39 -1.23 -13.92
N SER A 143 -0.38 -0.95 -14.98
CA SER A 143 0.01 -1.23 -16.37
C SER A 143 0.95 -0.16 -16.91
N GLY A 144 1.96 -0.57 -17.66
CA GLY A 144 2.90 0.39 -18.29
C GLY A 144 4.37 0.08 -18.02
N ALA A 145 4.68 -0.90 -17.17
CA ALA A 145 6.04 -1.38 -16.99
C ALA A 145 6.60 -1.93 -18.33
N LYS A 146 7.82 -1.56 -18.66
CA LYS A 146 8.50 -1.93 -19.91
C LYS A 146 9.67 -2.85 -19.62
N ILE A 147 9.94 -3.78 -20.52
CA ILE A 147 11.12 -4.65 -20.44
C ILE A 147 12.39 -3.79 -20.31
N LYS A 148 13.29 -4.17 -19.38
CA LYS A 148 14.51 -3.47 -18.97
C LYS A 148 14.28 -2.25 -18.07
N ASP A 149 13.04 -1.89 -17.71
CA ASP A 149 12.83 -0.88 -16.68
C ASP A 149 13.43 -1.36 -15.35
N ASP A 150 14.00 -0.42 -14.61
CA ASP A 150 14.44 -0.63 -13.23
C ASP A 150 13.23 -0.64 -12.29
N ILE A 151 13.27 -1.47 -11.24
CA ILE A 151 12.23 -1.60 -10.21
C ILE A 151 12.71 -0.87 -8.96
N TYR A 152 11.89 0.03 -8.44
CA TYR A 152 12.21 0.86 -7.27
C TYR A 152 11.17 0.76 -6.19
N VAL A 153 11.61 0.99 -4.94
CA VAL A 153 10.72 1.18 -3.79
C VAL A 153 11.16 2.39 -2.97
N THR A 154 10.20 3.10 -2.40
CA THR A 154 10.46 4.19 -1.45
C THR A 154 10.68 3.67 -0.04
N ASN A 155 11.49 4.37 0.78
CA ASN A 155 11.76 4.16 2.20
C ASN A 155 12.16 2.71 2.58
N THR A 156 11.59 2.15 3.66
CA THR A 156 11.92 0.83 4.20
C THR A 156 10.67 -0.04 4.32
N LEU A 157 10.86 -1.35 4.24
CA LEU A 157 9.79 -2.35 4.27
C LEU A 157 9.89 -3.25 5.52
N GLY A 158 8.74 -3.79 5.92
CA GLY A 158 8.60 -4.84 6.91
C GLY A 158 8.49 -4.37 8.37
N ASP A 159 8.78 -3.11 8.69
CA ASP A 159 8.65 -2.59 10.06
C ASP A 159 7.20 -2.66 10.54
N SER A 160 6.24 -2.41 9.66
CA SER A 160 4.81 -2.47 9.94
C SER A 160 4.39 -3.87 10.37
N TYR A 161 4.82 -4.88 9.63
CA TYR A 161 4.52 -6.28 9.96
C TYR A 161 5.12 -6.72 11.31
N VAL A 162 6.33 -6.26 11.66
CA VAL A 162 6.90 -6.48 13.00
C VAL A 162 5.98 -5.88 14.07
N GLY A 163 5.42 -4.69 13.83
CA GLY A 163 4.44 -4.06 14.70
C GLY A 163 3.16 -4.89 14.88
N LEU A 164 2.66 -5.47 13.78
CA LEU A 164 1.53 -6.39 13.82
C LEU A 164 1.83 -7.64 14.67
N LEU A 165 3.00 -8.24 14.52
CA LEU A 165 3.40 -9.41 15.31
C LEU A 165 3.44 -9.10 16.83
N ILE A 166 3.86 -7.88 17.20
CA ILE A 166 3.82 -7.42 18.59
C ILE A 166 2.39 -7.24 19.09
N TYR A 167 1.49 -6.65 18.28
CA TYR A 167 0.07 -6.54 18.63
C TYR A 167 -0.61 -7.90 18.81
N LEU A 168 -0.26 -8.86 17.96
CA LEU A 168 -0.74 -10.24 18.05
C LEU A 168 -0.05 -11.06 19.16
N LYS A 169 0.82 -10.43 19.97
CA LYS A 169 1.61 -11.08 21.02
C LYS A 169 2.45 -12.28 20.55
N LYS A 170 2.81 -12.31 19.25
CA LYS A 170 3.66 -13.37 18.66
C LYS A 170 5.13 -13.16 18.96
N ILE A 171 5.55 -11.91 19.16
CA ILE A 171 6.91 -11.52 19.55
C ILE A 171 6.87 -10.38 20.56
N THR A 172 7.95 -10.23 21.32
CA THR A 172 8.21 -9.03 22.12
C THR A 172 9.67 -8.60 21.93
N LEU A 173 9.87 -7.28 21.85
CA LEU A 173 11.16 -6.65 21.58
C LEU A 173 11.52 -5.60 22.65
N GLY A 174 10.90 -5.69 23.84
CA GLY A 174 11.13 -4.79 24.96
C GLY A 174 10.84 -3.32 24.60
N HIS A 175 11.80 -2.44 24.81
CA HIS A 175 11.67 -1.00 24.53
C HIS A 175 11.39 -0.66 23.08
N LEU A 176 11.67 -1.56 22.13
CA LEU A 176 11.39 -1.36 20.70
C LEU A 176 9.91 -1.63 20.33
N ASN A 177 9.10 -2.19 21.24
CA ASN A 177 7.70 -2.46 20.95
C ASN A 177 6.94 -1.21 20.49
N ASN A 178 7.15 -0.08 21.15
CA ASN A 178 6.47 1.17 20.79
C ASN A 178 6.90 1.72 19.44
N TYR A 179 8.18 1.56 19.07
CA TYR A 179 8.67 1.92 17.75
C TYR A 179 7.92 1.17 16.63
N TYR A 180 7.83 -0.15 16.74
CA TYR A 180 7.17 -0.97 15.71
C TYR A 180 5.66 -0.83 15.71
N LYS A 181 5.02 -0.74 16.89
CA LYS A 181 3.57 -0.42 16.98
C LYS A 181 3.25 0.90 16.30
N LYS A 182 4.10 1.92 16.46
CA LYS A 182 3.96 3.20 15.75
C LYS A 182 4.10 3.01 14.24
N LYS A 183 5.03 2.21 13.75
CA LYS A 183 5.18 1.91 12.31
C LYS A 183 3.93 1.27 11.72
N PHE A 184 3.28 0.36 12.45
CA PHE A 184 2.03 -0.27 12.05
C PHE A 184 0.84 0.70 12.08
N ASN A 185 0.71 1.52 13.12
CA ASN A 185 -0.43 2.41 13.31
C ASN A 185 -0.32 3.73 12.53
N GLU A 186 0.90 4.13 12.16
CA GLU A 186 1.19 5.42 11.54
C GLU A 186 2.12 5.25 10.32
N PRO A 187 1.67 4.57 9.24
CA PRO A 187 2.47 4.44 8.02
C PRO A 187 2.95 5.80 7.53
N ASN A 188 4.22 5.90 7.13
CA ASN A 188 4.80 7.13 6.63
C ASN A 188 4.74 7.18 5.11
N LEU A 189 3.75 7.86 4.55
CA LEU A 189 3.57 7.95 3.10
C LEU A 189 4.60 8.87 2.45
N PRO A 190 5.15 8.53 1.30
CA PRO A 190 6.13 9.35 0.56
C PRO A 190 5.45 10.45 -0.27
N VAL A 191 4.61 11.30 0.37
CA VAL A 191 3.75 12.30 -0.28
C VAL A 191 4.52 13.28 -1.15
N ASN A 192 5.65 13.81 -0.65
CA ASN A 192 6.44 14.77 -1.43
C ASN A 192 7.08 14.12 -2.67
N PHE A 193 7.51 12.86 -2.57
CA PHE A 193 8.05 12.11 -3.69
C PHE A 193 6.97 11.80 -4.73
N SER A 194 5.79 11.40 -4.27
CA SER A 194 4.63 11.09 -5.10
C SER A 194 4.30 12.17 -6.13
N ARG A 195 4.42 13.45 -5.76
CA ARG A 195 4.17 14.60 -6.64
C ARG A 195 5.08 14.67 -7.87
N HIS A 196 6.16 13.93 -7.88
CA HIS A 196 7.16 13.93 -8.97
C HIS A 196 7.16 12.64 -9.80
N ILE A 197 6.51 11.58 -9.33
CA ILE A 197 6.59 10.23 -9.93
C ILE A 197 6.13 10.22 -11.39
N HIS A 198 5.17 11.07 -11.77
CA HIS A 198 4.67 11.21 -13.14
C HIS A 198 5.75 11.61 -14.16
N LYS A 199 6.90 12.15 -13.72
CA LYS A 199 7.99 12.60 -14.59
C LYS A 199 8.88 11.46 -15.09
N PHE A 200 8.83 10.29 -14.45
CA PHE A 200 9.77 9.21 -14.75
C PHE A 200 9.21 7.81 -14.65
N ALA A 201 8.17 7.58 -13.84
CA ALA A 201 7.64 6.23 -13.65
C ALA A 201 6.83 5.76 -14.84
N SER A 202 7.04 4.52 -15.23
CA SER A 202 6.26 3.81 -16.26
C SER A 202 5.08 3.04 -15.68
N SER A 203 5.21 2.53 -14.44
CA SER A 203 4.12 1.91 -13.67
C SER A 203 4.31 2.15 -12.17
N SER A 204 3.23 2.06 -11.40
CA SER A 204 3.29 2.16 -9.94
C SER A 204 2.10 1.52 -9.24
N THR A 205 2.33 1.15 -7.97
CA THR A 205 1.33 0.75 -6.97
C THR A 205 1.88 1.10 -5.59
N ASP A 206 1.04 1.09 -4.56
CA ASP A 206 1.55 1.08 -3.19
C ASP A 206 1.87 -0.36 -2.73
N ILE A 207 2.53 -0.50 -1.58
CA ILE A 207 2.80 -1.80 -0.94
C ILE A 207 1.84 -1.99 0.22
N SER A 208 0.65 -2.50 -0.08
CA SER A 208 -0.41 -2.82 0.87
C SER A 208 -0.43 -4.30 1.26
N ASP A 209 -0.34 -5.20 0.28
CA ASP A 209 -0.33 -6.66 0.47
C ASP A 209 1.08 -7.23 0.68
N GLY A 210 2.10 -6.50 0.27
CA GLY A 210 3.50 -6.85 0.40
C GLY A 210 4.25 -6.89 -0.93
N LEU A 211 5.56 -6.62 -0.87
CA LEU A 211 6.41 -6.40 -2.04
C LEU A 211 6.17 -7.40 -3.19
N ILE A 212 6.04 -8.68 -2.89
CA ILE A 212 5.92 -9.72 -3.92
C ILE A 212 4.54 -9.75 -4.56
N VAL A 213 3.48 -9.55 -3.76
CA VAL A 213 2.10 -9.53 -4.29
C VAL A 213 1.92 -8.31 -5.18
N ASP A 214 2.34 -7.14 -4.71
CA ASP A 214 2.16 -5.88 -5.43
C ASP A 214 3.05 -5.79 -6.68
N LEU A 215 4.25 -6.38 -6.64
CA LEU A 215 5.07 -6.53 -7.84
C LEU A 215 4.43 -7.48 -8.87
N ARG A 216 3.79 -8.57 -8.43
CA ARG A 216 3.02 -9.45 -9.31
C ARG A 216 1.83 -8.73 -9.94
N ASN A 217 1.17 -7.83 -9.20
CA ASN A 217 0.08 -7.02 -9.72
C ASN A 217 0.56 -6.12 -10.86
N ILE A 218 1.71 -5.43 -10.70
CA ILE A 218 2.36 -4.67 -11.78
C ILE A 218 2.69 -5.59 -12.96
N CYS A 219 3.34 -6.73 -12.72
CA CYS A 219 3.74 -7.67 -13.77
C CYS A 219 2.54 -8.21 -14.55
N SER A 220 1.46 -8.57 -13.85
CA SER A 220 0.22 -9.05 -14.45
C SER A 220 -0.47 -7.98 -15.31
N ALA A 221 -0.58 -6.75 -14.79
CA ALA A 221 -1.18 -5.63 -15.51
C ALA A 221 -0.36 -5.21 -16.74
N SER A 222 0.97 -5.35 -16.67
CA SER A 222 1.92 -4.97 -17.72
C SER A 222 2.33 -6.13 -18.63
N LYS A 223 1.86 -7.36 -18.39
CA LYS A 223 2.20 -8.58 -19.14
C LYS A 223 3.72 -8.83 -19.24
N CYS A 224 4.41 -8.73 -18.12
CA CYS A 224 5.86 -8.88 -18.02
C CYS A 224 6.25 -9.70 -16.78
N GLY A 225 7.53 -10.04 -16.65
CA GLY A 225 8.14 -10.62 -15.46
C GLY A 225 9.04 -9.63 -14.73
N ALA A 226 9.54 -10.04 -13.58
CA ALA A 226 10.44 -9.24 -12.77
C ALA A 226 11.54 -10.09 -12.12
N ASN A 227 12.76 -9.55 -12.06
CA ASN A 227 13.87 -10.10 -11.30
C ASN A 227 14.31 -9.09 -10.25
N ILE A 228 14.22 -9.44 -8.97
CA ILE A 228 14.65 -8.61 -7.84
C ILE A 228 15.79 -9.27 -7.07
N ILE A 229 16.50 -8.51 -6.27
CA ILE A 229 17.66 -8.95 -5.48
C ILE A 229 17.32 -8.75 -4.01
N PHE A 230 17.30 -9.84 -3.22
CA PHE A 230 16.93 -9.81 -1.82
C PHE A 230 17.78 -8.85 -0.99
N GLU A 231 19.08 -8.84 -1.21
CA GLU A 231 20.05 -8.01 -0.50
C GLU A 231 19.83 -6.51 -0.70
N LYS A 232 19.09 -6.13 -1.75
CA LYS A 232 18.73 -4.74 -2.05
C LYS A 232 17.43 -4.30 -1.37
N ILE A 233 16.65 -5.21 -0.79
CA ILE A 233 15.42 -4.85 -0.10
C ILE A 233 15.74 -3.92 1.08
N PRO A 234 15.15 -2.72 1.15
CA PRO A 234 15.50 -1.74 2.16
C PRO A 234 14.79 -2.05 3.49
N PHE A 235 15.50 -2.61 4.44
CA PHE A 235 15.05 -2.73 5.82
C PHE A 235 15.58 -1.57 6.66
N SER A 236 14.85 -1.17 7.71
CA SER A 236 15.33 -0.18 8.66
C SER A 236 16.57 -0.67 9.41
N SER A 237 17.40 0.27 9.90
CA SER A 237 18.58 -0.07 10.71
C SER A 237 18.19 -0.86 11.97
N THR A 238 17.05 -0.50 12.58
CA THR A 238 16.51 -1.20 13.76
C THR A 238 16.14 -2.64 13.43
N THR A 239 15.43 -2.87 12.31
CA THR A 239 15.04 -4.22 11.86
C THR A 239 16.25 -5.07 11.49
N LYS A 240 17.27 -4.50 10.85
CA LYS A 240 18.54 -5.20 10.59
C LYS A 240 19.25 -5.60 11.89
N LYS A 241 19.26 -4.73 12.91
CA LYS A 241 19.86 -5.05 14.22
C LYS A 241 19.15 -6.22 14.91
N ILE A 242 17.81 -6.18 15.01
CA ILE A 242 17.06 -7.27 15.66
C ILE A 242 17.12 -8.59 14.87
N SER A 243 17.30 -8.53 13.55
CA SER A 243 17.54 -9.73 12.74
C SER A 243 18.91 -10.34 13.00
N LYS A 244 19.97 -9.52 13.13
CA LYS A 244 21.32 -10.01 13.47
C LYS A 244 21.39 -10.75 14.80
N ILE A 245 20.60 -10.33 15.79
CA ILE A 245 20.50 -11.01 17.09
C ILE A 245 19.45 -12.14 17.12
N GLY A 246 18.99 -12.59 15.95
CA GLY A 246 18.13 -13.76 15.81
C GLY A 246 16.66 -13.57 16.20
N LYS A 247 16.20 -12.35 16.57
CA LYS A 247 14.82 -12.11 17.01
C LYS A 247 13.80 -12.23 15.88
N ILE A 248 14.20 -11.92 14.64
CA ILE A 248 13.39 -12.07 13.43
C ILE A 248 14.26 -12.50 12.25
N LYS A 249 13.65 -13.09 11.22
CA LYS A 249 14.31 -13.37 9.93
C LYS A 249 13.79 -12.43 8.86
N LEU A 250 14.68 -11.67 8.20
CA LEU A 250 14.31 -10.71 7.15
C LEU A 250 13.49 -11.36 6.03
N ILE A 251 13.82 -12.60 5.69
CA ILE A 251 13.10 -13.39 4.68
C ILE A 251 11.62 -13.62 5.04
N ASN A 252 11.25 -13.55 6.32
CA ASN A 252 9.88 -13.78 6.77
C ASN A 252 9.04 -12.48 6.77
N ILE A 253 9.66 -11.31 6.63
CA ILE A 253 8.98 -10.02 6.76
C ILE A 253 8.97 -9.20 5.47
N PHE A 254 9.88 -9.45 4.53
CA PHE A 254 10.05 -8.62 3.33
C PHE A 254 8.83 -8.60 2.39
N SER A 255 8.03 -9.66 2.42
CA SER A 255 6.86 -9.81 1.54
C SER A 255 5.54 -9.66 2.28
N ARG A 256 5.58 -9.04 3.46
CA ARG A 256 4.38 -8.72 4.24
C ARG A 256 3.94 -7.28 3.98
N GLY A 257 2.64 -7.05 4.07
CA GLY A 257 2.04 -5.77 3.73
C GLY A 257 2.06 -4.73 4.83
N ASP A 258 1.16 -3.76 4.69
CA ASP A 258 0.95 -2.63 5.60
C ASP A 258 2.09 -1.57 5.58
N ASP A 259 2.96 -1.57 4.57
CA ASP A 259 4.06 -0.60 4.48
C ASP A 259 3.66 0.70 3.76
N TYR A 260 2.71 0.65 2.82
CA TYR A 260 2.16 1.78 2.06
C TYR A 260 3.27 2.66 1.43
N GLN A 261 4.32 2.00 0.96
CA GLN A 261 5.40 2.61 0.21
C GLN A 261 5.11 2.51 -1.29
N ILE A 262 5.67 3.42 -2.09
CA ILE A 262 5.49 3.37 -3.55
C ILE A 262 6.46 2.36 -4.15
N LEU A 263 5.92 1.36 -4.83
CA LEU A 263 6.63 0.45 -5.72
C LEU A 263 6.40 0.95 -7.15
N PHE A 264 7.48 1.23 -7.90
CA PHE A 264 7.35 1.75 -9.24
C PHE A 264 8.45 1.23 -10.17
N THR A 265 8.19 1.32 -11.47
CA THR A 265 9.18 1.02 -12.50
C THR A 265 9.55 2.28 -13.28
N ALA A 266 10.77 2.35 -13.78
CA ALA A 266 11.23 3.47 -14.58
C ALA A 266 12.37 3.08 -15.52
N ASN A 267 12.45 3.73 -16.68
CA ASN A 267 13.56 3.53 -17.60
C ASN A 267 14.89 3.94 -16.95
N LYS A 268 15.96 3.19 -17.22
CA LYS A 268 17.32 3.42 -16.68
C LYS A 268 17.85 4.84 -16.91
N LYS A 269 17.41 5.53 -17.96
CA LYS A 269 17.79 6.92 -18.23
C LYS A 269 17.43 7.91 -17.12
N TYR A 270 16.41 7.58 -16.32
CA TYR A 270 15.94 8.43 -15.22
C TYR A 270 16.67 8.21 -13.88
N ARG A 271 17.67 7.32 -13.79
CA ARG A 271 18.38 7.01 -12.53
C ARG A 271 18.89 8.25 -11.80
N ASN A 272 19.56 9.14 -12.50
CA ASN A 272 20.10 10.37 -11.90
C ASN A 272 18.97 11.30 -11.44
N PHE A 273 17.96 11.49 -12.26
CA PHE A 273 16.81 12.31 -11.93
C PHE A 273 16.04 11.76 -10.71
N ILE A 274 15.82 10.45 -10.62
CA ILE A 274 15.20 9.79 -9.46
C ILE A 274 16.05 10.03 -8.20
N LYS A 275 17.37 9.97 -8.30
CA LYS A 275 18.28 10.26 -7.18
C LYS A 275 18.20 11.71 -6.72
N GLU A 276 18.07 12.66 -7.63
CA GLU A 276 17.85 14.08 -7.31
C GLU A 276 16.53 14.31 -6.58
N ILE A 277 15.42 13.75 -7.11
CA ILE A 277 14.11 13.86 -6.49
C ILE A 277 14.10 13.17 -5.11
N SER A 278 14.75 12.01 -4.97
CA SER A 278 14.92 11.32 -3.68
C SER A 278 15.57 12.25 -2.64
N LYS A 279 16.64 12.96 -3.00
CA LYS A 279 17.31 13.93 -2.12
C LYS A 279 16.41 15.14 -1.83
N LYS A 280 15.83 15.75 -2.87
CA LYS A 280 14.99 16.95 -2.77
C LYS A 280 13.78 16.73 -1.86
N THR A 281 13.20 15.54 -1.89
CA THR A 281 11.98 15.18 -1.13
C THR A 281 12.29 14.51 0.20
N ASN A 282 13.56 14.31 0.54
CA ASN A 282 14.03 13.53 1.70
C ASN A 282 13.34 12.15 1.78
N THR A 283 13.15 11.51 0.62
CA THR A 283 12.53 10.19 0.50
C THR A 283 13.56 9.21 -0.05
N LYS A 284 13.97 8.25 0.76
CA LYS A 284 14.91 7.22 0.30
C LYS A 284 14.27 6.39 -0.81
N VAL A 285 14.98 6.20 -1.93
CA VAL A 285 14.54 5.36 -3.05
C VAL A 285 15.59 4.29 -3.31
N THR A 286 15.16 3.04 -3.39
CA THR A 286 16.04 1.89 -3.56
C THR A 286 15.72 1.14 -4.84
N LEU A 287 16.74 0.89 -5.67
CA LEU A 287 16.67 0.03 -6.85
C LEU A 287 16.71 -1.44 -6.40
N LEU A 288 15.65 -2.19 -6.69
CA LEU A 288 15.50 -3.60 -6.28
C LEU A 288 15.92 -4.59 -7.36
N GLY A 289 15.74 -4.24 -8.64
CA GLY A 289 15.93 -5.15 -9.74
C GLY A 289 15.45 -4.60 -11.07
N LYS A 290 14.98 -5.49 -11.97
CA LYS A 290 14.55 -5.12 -13.33
C LYS A 290 13.32 -5.87 -13.79
N ILE A 291 12.55 -5.22 -14.66
CA ILE A 291 11.50 -5.86 -15.45
C ILE A 291 12.14 -6.70 -16.57
N CYS A 292 11.65 -7.91 -16.75
CA CYS A 292 12.16 -8.87 -17.73
C CYS A 292 11.01 -9.49 -18.56
N PRO A 293 11.33 -10.16 -19.68
CA PRO A 293 10.36 -10.96 -20.40
C PRO A 293 9.77 -12.08 -19.53
N GLY A 294 8.60 -12.59 -19.93
CA GLY A 294 7.86 -13.63 -19.21
C GLY A 294 6.82 -13.07 -18.26
N ILE A 295 6.33 -13.90 -17.33
CA ILE A 295 5.25 -13.56 -16.39
C ILE A 295 5.63 -13.81 -14.93
N ASN A 296 6.82 -14.35 -14.69
CA ASN A 296 7.25 -14.77 -13.37
C ASN A 296 7.95 -13.63 -12.61
N VAL A 297 7.76 -13.61 -11.31
CA VAL A 297 8.57 -12.79 -10.39
C VAL A 297 9.62 -13.71 -9.75
N ASN A 298 10.88 -13.42 -10.03
CA ASN A 298 12.03 -14.14 -9.50
C ASN A 298 12.80 -13.29 -8.51
N MET A 299 13.46 -13.92 -7.56
CA MET A 299 14.33 -13.26 -6.58
C MET A 299 15.68 -13.97 -6.52
N SER A 300 16.75 -13.20 -6.61
CA SER A 300 18.10 -13.68 -6.31
C SER A 300 18.39 -13.51 -4.83
N ILE A 301 18.91 -14.56 -4.19
CA ILE A 301 19.39 -14.59 -2.80
C ILE A 301 20.78 -15.21 -2.80
N GLY A 302 21.80 -14.45 -2.43
CA GLY A 302 23.20 -14.94 -2.47
C GLY A 302 23.64 -15.45 -3.85
N GLY A 303 23.09 -14.87 -4.94
CA GLY A 303 23.34 -15.29 -6.32
C GLY A 303 22.42 -16.41 -6.85
N ASN A 304 21.73 -17.13 -6.00
CA ASN A 304 20.79 -18.18 -6.41
C ASN A 304 19.42 -17.61 -6.77
N ILE A 305 18.87 -18.00 -7.91
CA ILE A 305 17.57 -17.50 -8.39
C ILE A 305 16.46 -18.44 -7.90
N THR A 306 15.48 -17.87 -7.21
CA THR A 306 14.27 -18.55 -6.75
C THR A 306 13.05 -17.94 -7.46
N ASN A 307 12.24 -18.81 -8.07
CA ASN A 307 10.93 -18.40 -8.61
C ASN A 307 9.94 -18.23 -7.47
N LEU A 308 9.40 -17.03 -7.34
CA LEU A 308 8.46 -16.68 -6.28
C LEU A 308 6.99 -16.92 -6.66
N SER A 309 6.66 -17.40 -7.85
CA SER A 309 5.27 -17.54 -8.33
C SER A 309 4.36 -18.31 -7.38
N ASN A 310 4.90 -19.31 -6.67
CA ASN A 310 4.18 -20.13 -5.71
C ASN A 310 4.37 -19.69 -4.25
N LEU A 311 5.13 -18.64 -3.99
CA LEU A 311 5.29 -18.15 -2.64
C LEU A 311 3.94 -17.63 -2.11
N LYS A 312 3.47 -18.21 -1.00
CA LYS A 312 2.33 -17.67 -0.24
C LYS A 312 2.80 -16.38 0.44
N ALA A 313 2.73 -15.27 -0.26
CA ALA A 313 3.11 -13.95 0.20
C ALA A 313 1.86 -13.08 0.38
N GLY A 314 1.94 -12.12 1.31
CA GLY A 314 0.89 -11.15 1.53
C GLY A 314 -0.36 -11.66 2.25
N TYR A 315 -1.36 -10.80 2.29
CA TYR A 315 -2.70 -11.11 2.81
C TYR A 315 -3.65 -11.31 1.63
N ILE A 316 -4.48 -12.33 1.66
CA ILE A 316 -5.48 -12.62 0.61
C ILE A 316 -6.78 -13.02 1.31
N HIS A 317 -7.86 -12.30 1.02
CA HIS A 317 -9.19 -12.69 1.44
C HIS A 317 -9.64 -13.98 0.73
N THR A 318 -10.35 -14.81 1.48
CA THR A 318 -11.02 -16.02 0.96
C THR A 318 -12.46 -16.02 1.42
N PHE A 319 -13.38 -16.29 0.51
CA PHE A 319 -14.82 -16.29 0.73
C PHE A 319 -15.40 -17.67 0.62
#